data_21f987b65efde5fd5346890a4810f960
#
_entry.id   21f987b65efde5fd5346890a4810f960
#
_cell.length_a   1.000
_cell.length_b   1.000
_cell.length_c   1.000
_cell.angle_alpha   90.00
_cell.angle_beta   90.00
_cell.angle_gamma   90.00
#
_symmetry.space_group_name_H-M   'P 1'
#
loop_
_entity.id
_entity.type
_entity.pdbx_description
1 polymer ?
#
loop_
_entity_poly.entity_id
_entity_poly.type
_entity_poly.pdbx_seq_one_letter_code
_entity_poly.pdbx_strand_id
1 'polypeptide(L)'
;MKSAASNSESRRVVVTGLGMVTPLGAGVKGNWDDLIAGKSGIAGITRFAVDDLPCRIGGAVPTADNHHHKFVVDAVVTPKDRRRMDDFIVYALGAAEEAIKDSGWQPP
;
A
#
# COMPACT_ATOMS: atom_id res chain seq x y z
N MET A 1 8.38 28.44 -16.30
CA MET A 1 7.58 28.49 -16.52
C MET A 1 6.57 29.10 -16.00
N LYS A 2 6.07 29.59 -16.12
CA LYS A 2 5.23 30.22 -15.74
C LYS A 2 4.17 30.14 -16.16
N SER A 3 3.52 29.94 -15.99
CA SER A 3 2.63 29.82 -16.16
C SER A 3 1.70 30.42 -16.23
N ALA A 4 1.28 30.46 -16.65
CA ALA A 4 0.45 30.97 -16.87
C ALA A 4 -0.45 31.25 -16.23
N ALA A 5 -0.43 31.26 -16.18
CA ALA A 5 -1.13 31.46 -15.67
C ALA A 5 -1.81 32.11 -15.31
N SER A 6 -1.58 32.42 -15.21
CA SER A 6 -2.21 33.10 -14.88
C SER A 6 -3.50 33.09 -14.87
N ASN A 7 -3.95 32.31 -14.93
CA ASN A 7 -5.35 32.18 -14.85
C ASN A 7 -5.74 32.07 -13.39
N SER A 8 -6.12 33.14 -12.80
CA SER A 8 -6.52 33.19 -11.42
C SER A 8 -7.75 32.33 -11.13
N GLU A 9 -8.48 31.94 -12.17
CA GLU A 9 -9.68 31.11 -12.04
C GLU A 9 -9.35 29.61 -12.03
N SER A 10 -8.14 29.22 -12.39
CA SER A 10 -7.73 27.83 -12.39
C SER A 10 -7.65 27.29 -10.98
N ARG A 11 -8.30 26.17 -10.75
CA ARG A 11 -8.14 25.44 -9.50
C ARG A 11 -6.81 24.70 -9.52
N ARG A 12 -6.15 24.77 -8.39
CA ARG A 12 -4.91 24.01 -8.19
C ARG A 12 -5.22 22.84 -7.28
N VAL A 13 -4.95 21.65 -7.77
CA VAL A 13 -5.14 20.42 -7.00
C VAL A 13 -3.77 19.83 -6.75
N VAL A 14 -3.50 19.54 -5.49
CA VAL A 14 -2.21 19.00 -5.06
C VAL A 14 -2.42 17.74 -4.25
N VAL A 15 -1.40 16.88 -4.24
CA VAL A 15 -1.37 15.69 -3.40
C VAL A 15 -0.72 16.07 -2.08
N THR A 16 -1.44 15.87 -0.98
CA THR A 16 -0.97 16.25 0.36
C THR A 16 -0.52 15.06 1.19
N GLY A 17 -0.85 13.86 0.79
CA GLY A 17 -0.44 12.66 1.51
C GLY A 17 -0.54 11.42 0.65
N LEU A 18 0.32 10.46 0.91
CA LEU A 18 0.37 9.19 0.19
C LEU A 18 0.35 8.03 1.17
N GLY A 19 -0.27 6.95 0.77
CA GLY A 19 -0.22 5.68 1.47
C GLY A 19 -0.07 4.55 0.48
N MET A 20 0.60 3.48 0.89
CA MET A 20 0.94 2.42 -0.04
C MET A 20 1.04 1.07 0.67
N VAL A 21 0.40 0.07 0.08
CA VAL A 21 0.53 -1.34 0.46
C VAL A 21 0.72 -2.13 -0.83
N THR A 22 1.86 -2.77 -0.98
CA THR A 22 2.24 -3.48 -2.21
C THR A 22 2.95 -4.79 -1.87
N PRO A 23 3.27 -5.63 -2.87
CA PRO A 23 4.11 -6.80 -2.63
C PRO A 23 5.52 -6.50 -2.11
N LEU A 24 5.97 -5.26 -2.18
CA LEU A 24 7.23 -4.86 -1.53
C LEU A 24 7.04 -4.59 -0.04
N GLY A 25 5.81 -4.32 0.40
CA GLY A 25 5.52 -4.09 1.79
C GLY A 25 4.52 -2.98 2.04
N ALA A 26 4.38 -2.60 3.29
CA ALA A 26 3.54 -1.49 3.72
C ALA A 26 4.41 -0.24 3.93
N GLY A 27 3.86 0.91 3.57
CA GLY A 27 4.51 2.20 3.77
C GLY A 27 5.18 2.74 2.51
N VAL A 28 4.98 4.02 2.26
CA VAL A 28 5.50 4.70 1.07
C VAL A 28 7.03 4.68 1.06
N LYS A 29 7.65 5.02 2.18
CA LYS A 29 9.11 5.11 2.26
C LYS A 29 9.77 3.77 1.99
N GLY A 30 9.32 2.71 2.62
CA GLY A 30 9.88 1.37 2.42
C GLY A 30 9.69 0.87 1.00
N ASN A 31 8.52 1.11 0.43
CA ASN A 31 8.25 0.78 -0.97
C ASN A 31 9.19 1.52 -1.91
N TRP A 32 9.37 2.81 -1.67
CA TRP A 32 10.25 3.62 -2.51
C TRP A 32 11.70 3.15 -2.42
N ASP A 33 12.20 2.93 -1.21
CA ASP A 33 13.57 2.46 -0.99
C ASP A 33 13.82 1.13 -1.72
N ASP A 34 12.89 0.19 -1.63
CA ASP A 34 13.01 -1.09 -2.30
C ASP A 34 12.89 -0.97 -3.82
N LEU A 35 12.02 -0.09 -4.29
CA LEU A 35 11.82 0.13 -5.72
C LEU A 35 13.09 0.69 -6.38
N ILE A 36 13.70 1.72 -5.79
CA ILE A 36 14.93 2.30 -6.34
C ILE A 36 16.14 1.38 -6.17
N ALA A 37 16.09 0.45 -5.22
CA ALA A 37 17.11 -0.59 -5.06
C ALA A 37 16.94 -1.74 -6.06
N GLY A 38 15.90 -1.72 -6.89
CA GLY A 38 15.66 -2.76 -7.89
C GLY A 38 15.08 -4.04 -7.30
N LYS A 39 14.52 -4.00 -6.10
CA LYS A 39 13.93 -5.19 -5.49
C LYS A 39 12.59 -5.52 -6.12
N SER A 40 12.27 -6.81 -6.18
CA SER A 40 11.00 -7.31 -6.69
C SER A 40 10.18 -7.92 -5.57
N GLY A 41 8.88 -7.67 -5.59
CA GLY A 41 7.93 -8.32 -4.70
C GLY A 41 7.31 -9.58 -5.31
N ILE A 42 7.73 -9.96 -6.52
CA ILE A 42 7.25 -11.18 -7.17
C ILE A 42 8.05 -12.36 -6.65
N ALA A 43 7.36 -13.40 -6.20
CA ALA A 43 7.98 -14.59 -5.65
C ALA A 43 7.05 -15.80 -5.85
N GLY A 44 7.52 -16.97 -5.47
CA GLY A 44 6.68 -18.17 -5.49
C GLY A 44 5.47 -17.99 -4.58
N ILE A 45 4.32 -18.42 -5.05
CA ILE A 45 3.08 -18.35 -4.28
C ILE A 45 3.14 -19.39 -3.16
N THR A 46 2.92 -18.95 -1.91
CA THR A 46 2.94 -19.83 -0.74
C THR A 46 1.62 -19.85 0.02
N ARG A 47 0.68 -18.98 -0.33
CA ARG A 47 -0.60 -18.85 0.39
C ARG A 47 -1.54 -20.03 0.15
N PHE A 48 -1.36 -20.72 -0.96
CA PHE A 48 -2.14 -21.91 -1.31
C PHE A 48 -1.30 -22.80 -2.23
N ALA A 49 -1.73 -24.04 -2.41
CA ALA A 49 -1.02 -24.99 -3.26
C ALA A 49 -1.17 -24.61 -4.73
N VAL A 50 -0.06 -24.57 -5.46
CA VAL A 50 -0.01 -24.14 -6.86
C VAL A 50 0.65 -25.19 -7.77
N ASP A 51 0.88 -26.40 -7.27
CA ASP A 51 1.63 -27.44 -7.99
C ASP A 51 0.97 -27.82 -9.32
N ASP A 52 -0.35 -27.68 -9.40
CA ASP A 52 -1.15 -27.99 -10.57
C ASP A 52 -1.42 -26.78 -11.47
N LEU A 53 -0.84 -25.62 -11.16
CA LEU A 53 -1.06 -24.41 -11.91
C LEU A 53 0.11 -24.12 -12.87
N PRO A 54 -0.19 -23.58 -14.07
CA PRO A 54 0.88 -23.20 -15.00
C PRO A 54 1.71 -22.03 -14.52
N CYS A 55 1.13 -21.09 -13.75
CA CYS A 55 1.85 -19.97 -13.17
C CYS A 55 1.91 -20.18 -11.66
N ARG A 56 3.13 -20.11 -11.10
CA ARG A 56 3.38 -20.39 -9.68
C ARG A 56 4.01 -19.22 -8.95
N ILE A 57 4.09 -18.07 -9.62
CA ILE A 57 4.65 -16.86 -9.04
C ILE A 57 3.58 -15.78 -8.99
N GLY A 58 3.72 -14.87 -8.05
CA GLY A 58 2.80 -13.74 -7.90
C GLY A 58 3.34 -12.73 -6.90
N GLY A 59 2.68 -11.59 -6.86
CA GLY A 59 2.98 -10.57 -5.87
C GLY A 59 1.99 -10.66 -4.72
N ALA A 60 2.47 -10.99 -3.54
CA ALA A 60 1.66 -11.02 -2.33
C ALA A 60 2.17 -9.99 -1.34
N VAL A 61 1.24 -9.32 -0.65
CA VAL A 61 1.62 -8.37 0.42
C VAL A 61 2.27 -9.15 1.55
N PRO A 62 3.50 -8.78 1.96
CA PRO A 62 4.21 -9.51 3.01
C PRO A 62 3.58 -9.25 4.38
N THR A 63 3.33 -10.33 5.10
CA THR A 63 2.80 -10.29 6.47
C THR A 63 3.68 -11.05 7.46
N ALA A 64 4.73 -11.71 6.97
CA ALA A 64 5.62 -12.50 7.82
C ALA A 64 6.44 -11.62 8.75
N ASP A 65 6.63 -12.08 9.98
CA ASP A 65 7.32 -11.31 11.04
C ASP A 65 8.76 -10.95 10.68
N ASN A 66 9.40 -11.76 9.83
CA ASN A 66 10.78 -11.51 9.42
C ASN A 66 10.91 -10.55 8.24
N HIS A 67 9.81 -10.05 7.69
CA HIS A 67 9.86 -9.10 6.59
C HIS A 67 10.01 -7.67 7.14
N HIS A 68 10.97 -6.93 6.61
CA HIS A 68 11.32 -5.59 7.11
C HIS A 68 10.24 -4.53 6.86
N HIS A 69 9.35 -4.75 5.89
CA HIS A 69 8.23 -3.86 5.58
C HIS A 69 6.89 -4.60 5.63
N LYS A 70 6.73 -5.53 6.57
CA LYS A 70 5.50 -6.32 6.66
C LYS A 70 4.27 -5.45 6.90
N PHE A 71 3.14 -5.90 6.37
CA PHE A 71 1.84 -5.32 6.64
C PHE A 71 1.26 -5.96 7.91
N VAL A 72 0.88 -5.14 8.88
CA VAL A 72 0.33 -5.60 10.15
C VAL A 72 -1.19 -5.42 10.11
N VAL A 73 -1.91 -6.52 9.89
CA VAL A 73 -3.37 -6.50 9.75
C VAL A 73 -4.04 -5.96 11.01
N ASP A 74 -3.60 -6.42 12.17
CA ASP A 74 -4.22 -6.05 13.45
C ASP A 74 -4.04 -4.58 13.81
N ALA A 75 -3.09 -3.90 13.18
CA ALA A 75 -2.93 -2.46 13.36
C ALA A 75 -3.96 -1.65 12.57
N VAL A 76 -4.64 -2.27 11.62
CA VAL A 76 -5.58 -1.60 10.70
C VAL A 76 -7.03 -1.92 11.05
N VAL A 77 -7.33 -3.18 11.32
CA VAL A 77 -8.70 -3.66 11.59
C VAL A 77 -8.74 -4.57 12.79
N THR A 78 -9.88 -4.61 13.47
CA THR A 78 -10.10 -5.56 14.56
C THR A 78 -10.33 -6.97 14.01
N PRO A 79 -10.05 -8.02 14.79
CA PRO A 79 -10.36 -9.39 14.36
C PRO A 79 -11.81 -9.60 13.98
N LYS A 80 -12.73 -8.89 14.63
CA LYS A 80 -14.15 -8.96 14.31
C LYS A 80 -14.43 -8.42 12.92
N ASP A 81 -13.90 -7.26 12.62
CA ASP A 81 -14.10 -6.61 11.33
C ASP A 81 -13.38 -7.38 10.22
N ARG A 82 -12.20 -7.94 10.53
CA ARG A 82 -11.41 -8.73 9.58
C ARG A 82 -12.20 -9.87 8.97
N ARG A 83 -13.08 -10.49 9.73
CA ARG A 83 -13.91 -11.61 9.25
C ARG A 83 -14.93 -11.19 8.21
N ARG A 84 -15.18 -9.90 8.07
CA ARG A 84 -16.20 -9.33 7.19
C ARG A 84 -15.59 -8.67 5.98
N MET A 85 -14.28 -8.74 5.84
CA MET A 85 -13.52 -8.03 4.81
C MET A 85 -12.60 -8.98 4.05
N ASP A 86 -12.56 -8.84 2.75
CA ASP A 86 -11.53 -9.45 1.94
C ASP A 86 -10.21 -8.68 2.08
N ASP A 87 -9.11 -9.32 1.71
CA ASP A 87 -7.77 -8.75 1.88
C ASP A 87 -7.62 -7.39 1.20
N PHE A 88 -8.19 -7.22 0.01
CA PHE A 88 -8.05 -5.95 -0.72
C PHE A 88 -8.65 -4.77 0.06
N ILE A 89 -9.72 -5.00 0.81
CA ILE A 89 -10.34 -3.96 1.65
C ILE A 89 -9.38 -3.57 2.78
N VAL A 90 -8.77 -4.56 3.42
CA VAL A 90 -7.83 -4.32 4.52
C VAL A 90 -6.60 -3.56 4.02
N TYR A 91 -6.07 -3.92 2.86
CA TYR A 91 -4.93 -3.22 2.26
C TYR A 91 -5.30 -1.77 1.91
N ALA A 92 -6.48 -1.56 1.36
CA ALA A 92 -6.96 -0.21 1.04
C ALA A 92 -7.10 0.65 2.30
N LEU A 93 -7.62 0.08 3.38
CA LEU A 93 -7.73 0.79 4.66
C LEU A 93 -6.35 1.16 5.22
N GLY A 94 -5.39 0.24 5.16
CA GLY A 94 -4.03 0.51 5.61
C GLY A 94 -3.36 1.63 4.82
N ALA A 95 -3.48 1.60 3.51
CA ALA A 95 -2.93 2.65 2.66
C ALA A 95 -3.63 3.99 2.89
N ALA A 96 -4.95 3.99 3.04
CA ALA A 96 -5.72 5.21 3.31
C ALA A 96 -5.34 5.83 4.65
N GLU A 97 -5.15 5.02 5.68
CA GLU A 97 -4.74 5.51 6.99
C GLU A 97 -3.38 6.20 6.93
N GLU A 98 -2.43 5.62 6.24
CA GLU A 98 -1.12 6.24 6.03
C GLU A 98 -1.24 7.56 5.28
N ALA A 99 -2.02 7.60 4.21
CA ALA A 99 -2.21 8.81 3.41
C ALA A 99 -2.82 9.94 4.23
N ILE A 100 -3.82 9.64 5.05
CA ILE A 100 -4.46 10.63 5.92
C ILE A 100 -3.47 11.17 6.94
N LYS A 101 -2.70 10.29 7.57
CA LYS A 101 -1.67 10.72 8.53
C LYS A 101 -0.60 11.57 7.85
N ASP A 102 -0.14 11.15 6.69
CA ASP A 102 0.89 11.86 5.94
C ASP A 102 0.42 13.27 5.53
N SER A 103 -0.85 13.41 5.18
CA SER A 103 -1.42 14.71 4.80
C SER A 103 -1.57 15.68 5.97
N GLY A 104 -1.58 15.19 7.20
CA GLY A 104 -1.87 16.00 8.38
C GLY A 104 -3.34 16.41 8.50
N TRP A 105 -4.19 15.94 7.60
CA TRP A 105 -5.62 16.26 7.65
C TRP A 105 -6.30 15.50 8.79
N GLN A 106 -7.07 16.25 9.56
CA GLN A 106 -7.85 15.69 10.65
C GLN A 106 -9.32 15.86 10.32
N PRO A 107 -9.99 14.80 9.86
CA PRO A 107 -11.40 14.87 9.55
C PRO A 107 -12.22 15.20 10.80
N PRO A 108 -13.32 15.95 10.65
CA PRO A 108 -14.19 16.30 11.77
C PRO A 108 -14.92 15.10 12.35
#